data_93741288d1c057fc6b7e3316a3ef06d4
#
_entry.id   93741288d1c057fc6b7e3316a3ef06d4
#
_cell.length_a   1.000
_cell.length_b   1.000
_cell.length_c   1.000
_cell.angle_alpha   90.00
_cell.angle_beta   90.00
_cell.angle_gamma   90.00
#
_symmetry.space_group_name_H-M   'P 1'
#
loop_
_entity.id
_entity.type
_entity.pdbx_description
1 polymer ?
#
loop_
_entity_poly.entity_id
_entity_poly.type
_entity_poly.pdbx_seq_one_letter_code
_entity_poly.pdbx_strand_id
1 'polypeptide(L)'
;MGLNKSFIMTVAWVFPGQGSQKIGMANKIIDLPNAKYRFKHASEVFERNLFEICESNSDKKNLADDLNNTKNTQICLFLVESVLLDSLKENGYKPTYIAGHSLGEITALYCADVLSFEDCVQLIKVRSGLMADAAKGSMAALISFDRDQLDLLVEEIDDLVIANDNSSSQVVLSGSEKALDNISKRIKAKRFLKLNVSGAFHSPFMKEPSFQFSKYLDTLEFNQPSMPVISNSNPSLCNDPKELKVRFKNQMCNGV
;
A
#
# COMPACT_ATOMS: atom_id res chain seq x y z
N MET A 1 -42.26 27.78 -2.61
CA MET A 1 -41.03 27.44 -3.37
C MET A 1 -40.16 26.58 -2.48
N GLY A 2 -40.25 25.26 -2.66
CA GLY A 2 -39.44 24.30 -1.90
C GLY A 2 -38.07 24.22 -2.53
N LEU A 3 -37.04 24.60 -1.77
CA LEU A 3 -35.66 24.32 -2.14
C LEU A 3 -35.42 22.80 -2.08
N ASN A 4 -35.39 22.14 -3.26
CA ASN A 4 -34.84 20.82 -3.39
C ASN A 4 -33.34 20.91 -3.01
N LYS A 5 -33.01 20.64 -1.75
CA LYS A 5 -31.65 20.32 -1.37
C LYS A 5 -31.31 18.97 -2.00
N SER A 6 -30.73 18.98 -3.20
CA SER A 6 -30.07 17.80 -3.72
C SER A 6 -28.96 17.44 -2.74
N PHE A 7 -29.12 16.35 -2.01
CA PHE A 7 -28.04 15.76 -1.22
C PHE A 7 -26.97 15.30 -2.21
N ILE A 8 -25.91 16.07 -2.36
CA ILE A 8 -24.72 15.59 -3.07
C ILE A 8 -24.09 14.51 -2.18
N MET A 9 -24.25 13.25 -2.55
CA MET A 9 -23.59 12.17 -1.86
C MET A 9 -22.09 12.29 -2.08
N THR A 10 -21.35 12.46 -0.98
CA THR A 10 -19.89 12.45 -0.98
C THR A 10 -19.42 11.00 -0.95
N VAL A 11 -18.66 10.58 -1.96
CA VAL A 11 -18.13 9.23 -2.10
C VAL A 11 -16.62 9.29 -2.00
N ALA A 12 -16.04 8.48 -1.13
CA ALA A 12 -14.60 8.26 -1.08
C ALA A 12 -14.26 6.88 -1.66
N TRP A 13 -13.23 6.80 -2.50
CA TRP A 13 -12.63 5.54 -2.91
C TRP A 13 -11.36 5.30 -2.12
N VAL A 14 -11.27 4.10 -1.55
CA VAL A 14 -10.12 3.69 -0.74
C VAL A 14 -9.52 2.43 -1.34
N PHE A 15 -8.23 2.50 -1.65
CA PHE A 15 -7.49 1.40 -2.26
C PHE A 15 -6.71 0.63 -1.20
N PRO A 16 -6.86 -0.71 -1.12
CA PRO A 16 -6.17 -1.51 -0.14
C PRO A 16 -4.67 -1.61 -0.42
N GLY A 17 -3.93 -2.10 0.57
CA GLY A 17 -2.51 -2.40 0.46
C GLY A 17 -2.19 -3.88 0.61
N GLN A 18 -0.89 -4.17 0.80
CA GLN A 18 -0.40 -5.52 1.05
C GLN A 18 -1.11 -6.16 2.25
N GLY A 19 -1.52 -7.41 2.08
CA GLY A 19 -2.38 -8.17 3.00
C GLY A 19 -3.80 -8.39 2.47
N SER A 20 -4.22 -7.66 1.42
CA SER A 20 -5.53 -7.83 0.77
C SER A 20 -5.51 -8.77 -0.43
N GLN A 21 -4.32 -9.19 -0.91
CA GLN A 21 -4.16 -10.09 -2.05
C GLN A 21 -4.81 -11.46 -1.78
N LYS A 22 -5.39 -12.02 -2.81
CA LYS A 22 -6.00 -13.35 -2.76
C LYS A 22 -5.68 -14.10 -4.06
N ILE A 23 -5.36 -15.39 -3.92
CA ILE A 23 -5.22 -16.27 -5.07
C ILE A 23 -6.53 -16.26 -5.87
N GLY A 24 -6.42 -16.20 -7.19
CA GLY A 24 -7.54 -16.10 -8.10
C GLY A 24 -8.12 -14.69 -8.24
N MET A 25 -7.50 -13.66 -7.65
CA MET A 25 -8.02 -12.29 -7.73
C MET A 25 -8.04 -11.72 -9.16
N ALA A 26 -7.15 -12.19 -10.05
CA ALA A 26 -7.08 -11.75 -11.43
C ALA A 26 -8.14 -12.40 -12.31
N ASN A 27 -8.62 -13.62 -12.00
CA ASN A 27 -9.60 -14.35 -12.81
C ASN A 27 -10.89 -13.57 -13.07
N LYS A 28 -11.35 -12.82 -12.09
CA LYS A 28 -12.61 -12.08 -12.17
C LYS A 28 -12.54 -10.85 -13.05
N ILE A 29 -11.34 -10.39 -13.36
CA ILE A 29 -11.12 -9.10 -14.03
C ILE A 29 -10.38 -9.22 -15.36
N ILE A 30 -9.86 -10.41 -15.70
CA ILE A 30 -8.97 -10.58 -16.86
C ILE A 30 -9.67 -10.32 -18.21
N ASP A 31 -10.98 -10.45 -18.25
CA ASP A 31 -11.79 -10.17 -19.45
C ASP A 31 -12.33 -8.75 -19.50
N LEU A 32 -12.07 -7.92 -18.48
CA LEU A 32 -12.38 -6.50 -18.51
C LEU A 32 -11.46 -5.77 -19.52
N PRO A 33 -11.90 -4.62 -20.05
CA PRO A 33 -11.09 -3.81 -20.96
C PRO A 33 -9.69 -3.55 -20.40
N ASN A 34 -8.69 -3.58 -21.27
CA ASN A 34 -7.26 -3.36 -20.94
C ASN A 34 -6.59 -4.34 -19.97
N ALA A 35 -7.33 -5.25 -19.32
CA ALA A 35 -6.75 -6.16 -18.33
C ALA A 35 -5.58 -6.99 -18.91
N LYS A 36 -5.81 -7.69 -20.03
CA LYS A 36 -4.78 -8.51 -20.69
C LYS A 36 -3.55 -7.72 -21.09
N TYR A 37 -3.77 -6.49 -21.61
CA TYR A 37 -2.68 -5.59 -21.96
C TYR A 37 -1.84 -5.21 -20.72
N ARG A 38 -2.50 -4.82 -19.63
CA ARG A 38 -1.85 -4.40 -18.38
C ARG A 38 -1.03 -5.53 -17.74
N PHE A 39 -1.62 -6.72 -17.65
CA PHE A 39 -0.90 -7.88 -17.15
C PHE A 39 0.30 -8.24 -18.03
N LYS A 40 0.15 -8.20 -19.36
CA LYS A 40 1.26 -8.44 -20.29
C LYS A 40 2.36 -7.40 -20.13
N HIS A 41 2.04 -6.12 -20.19
CA HIS A 41 3.00 -5.03 -20.05
C HIS A 41 3.77 -5.09 -18.73
N ALA A 42 3.06 -5.22 -17.61
CA ALA A 42 3.71 -5.33 -16.31
C ALA A 42 4.55 -6.60 -16.17
N SER A 43 4.12 -7.73 -16.77
CA SER A 43 4.89 -8.98 -16.79
C SER A 43 6.20 -8.82 -17.56
N GLU A 44 6.21 -8.07 -18.66
CA GLU A 44 7.43 -7.73 -19.40
C GLU A 44 8.37 -6.87 -18.54
N VAL A 45 7.85 -5.85 -17.87
CA VAL A 45 8.61 -4.98 -16.97
C VAL A 45 9.22 -5.76 -15.79
N PHE A 46 8.45 -6.66 -15.19
CA PHE A 46 8.88 -7.45 -14.03
C PHE A 46 9.62 -8.75 -14.40
N GLU A 47 9.71 -9.08 -15.70
CA GLU A 47 10.36 -10.29 -16.23
C GLU A 47 9.80 -11.57 -15.62
N ARG A 48 8.46 -11.62 -15.39
CA ARG A 48 7.75 -12.77 -14.82
C ARG A 48 6.28 -12.75 -15.16
N ASN A 49 5.62 -13.91 -15.17
CA ASN A 49 4.19 -14.02 -15.46
C ASN A 49 3.35 -13.62 -14.23
N LEU A 50 2.97 -12.34 -14.16
CA LEU A 50 2.20 -11.80 -13.03
C LEU A 50 0.77 -12.35 -12.96
N PHE A 51 0.18 -12.72 -14.11
CA PHE A 51 -1.14 -13.38 -14.10
C PHE A 51 -1.04 -14.75 -13.45
N GLU A 52 -0.07 -15.56 -13.83
CA GLU A 52 0.15 -16.88 -13.21
C GLU A 52 0.44 -16.78 -11.72
N ILE A 53 1.19 -15.75 -11.28
CA ILE A 53 1.45 -15.49 -9.86
C ILE A 53 0.15 -15.20 -9.10
N CYS A 54 -0.78 -14.45 -9.69
CA CYS A 54 -2.09 -14.20 -9.09
C CYS A 54 -2.94 -15.46 -8.94
N GLU A 55 -2.72 -16.47 -9.79
CA GLU A 55 -3.53 -17.69 -9.86
C GLU A 55 -2.90 -18.88 -9.13
N SER A 56 -1.59 -18.85 -8.89
CA SER A 56 -0.89 -19.98 -8.33
C SER A 56 -1.08 -20.12 -6.83
N ASN A 57 -1.43 -21.33 -6.40
CA ASN A 57 -1.39 -21.74 -5.00
C ASN A 57 0.06 -21.77 -4.50
N SER A 58 0.29 -21.33 -3.27
CA SER A 58 1.59 -21.29 -2.58
C SER A 58 2.28 -22.67 -2.40
N ASP A 59 1.65 -23.76 -2.85
CA ASP A 59 2.26 -25.10 -2.88
C ASP A 59 3.38 -25.25 -3.91
N LYS A 60 3.57 -24.26 -4.80
CA LYS A 60 4.75 -24.21 -5.67
C LYS A 60 5.96 -23.80 -4.84
N LYS A 61 6.97 -24.64 -4.80
CA LYS A 61 8.23 -24.52 -4.04
C LYS A 61 9.12 -23.32 -4.41
N ASN A 62 8.71 -22.47 -5.33
CA ASN A 62 9.47 -21.30 -5.75
C ASN A 62 8.95 -20.04 -5.04
N LEU A 63 9.65 -19.60 -3.99
CA LEU A 63 9.36 -18.38 -3.26
C LEU A 63 9.36 -17.12 -4.14
N ALA A 64 10.05 -17.16 -5.28
CA ALA A 64 10.08 -16.04 -6.22
C ALA A 64 8.71 -15.81 -6.90
N ASP A 65 7.90 -16.86 -7.05
CA ASP A 65 6.57 -16.83 -7.69
C ASP A 65 5.43 -16.82 -6.66
N ASP A 66 5.73 -16.66 -5.36
CA ASP A 66 4.72 -16.55 -4.33
C ASP A 66 4.04 -15.17 -4.39
N LEU A 67 2.71 -15.16 -4.46
CA LEU A 67 1.91 -13.93 -4.43
C LEU A 67 2.13 -13.12 -3.15
N ASN A 68 2.54 -13.75 -2.04
CA ASN A 68 2.84 -13.08 -0.77
C ASN A 68 4.26 -12.48 -0.72
N ASN A 69 5.09 -12.73 -1.71
CA ASN A 69 6.36 -12.02 -1.83
C ASN A 69 6.10 -10.54 -2.14
N THR A 70 6.68 -9.63 -1.35
CA THR A 70 6.47 -8.17 -1.46
C THR A 70 6.65 -7.65 -2.89
N LYS A 71 7.65 -8.17 -3.64
CA LYS A 71 7.90 -7.79 -5.04
C LYS A 71 6.73 -8.17 -5.97
N ASN A 72 6.01 -9.25 -5.66
CA ASN A 72 4.86 -9.71 -6.44
C ASN A 72 3.56 -9.09 -5.94
N THR A 73 3.36 -9.07 -4.61
CA THR A 73 2.13 -8.56 -4.00
C THR A 73 1.79 -7.16 -4.48
N GLN A 74 2.78 -6.26 -4.45
CA GLN A 74 2.54 -4.85 -4.75
C GLN A 74 2.06 -4.66 -6.19
N ILE A 75 2.74 -5.24 -7.16
CA ILE A 75 2.33 -5.09 -8.56
C ILE A 75 1.03 -5.82 -8.87
N CYS A 76 0.84 -7.04 -8.34
CA CYS A 76 -0.39 -7.80 -8.59
C CYS A 76 -1.64 -7.09 -8.04
N LEU A 77 -1.55 -6.48 -6.84
CA LEU A 77 -2.64 -5.66 -6.30
C LEU A 77 -2.92 -4.45 -7.19
N PHE A 78 -1.89 -3.68 -7.55
CA PHE A 78 -2.06 -2.51 -8.42
C PHE A 78 -2.70 -2.87 -9.76
N LEU A 79 -2.31 -3.98 -10.37
CA LEU A 79 -2.90 -4.43 -11.64
C LEU A 79 -4.40 -4.67 -11.50
N VAL A 80 -4.80 -5.43 -10.47
CA VAL A 80 -6.22 -5.72 -10.20
C VAL A 80 -6.98 -4.43 -9.90
N GLU A 81 -6.46 -3.59 -9.02
CA GLU A 81 -7.08 -2.32 -8.63
C GLU A 81 -7.21 -1.37 -9.82
N SER A 82 -6.18 -1.25 -10.65
CA SER A 82 -6.19 -0.36 -11.82
C SER A 82 -7.22 -0.76 -12.87
N VAL A 83 -7.38 -2.07 -13.12
CA VAL A 83 -8.40 -2.58 -14.05
C VAL A 83 -9.81 -2.33 -13.52
N LEU A 84 -10.05 -2.62 -12.23
CA LEU A 84 -11.35 -2.36 -11.59
C LEU A 84 -11.68 -0.87 -11.58
N LEU A 85 -10.69 -0.04 -11.28
CA LEU A 85 -10.82 1.41 -11.26
C LEU A 85 -11.26 1.95 -12.63
N ASP A 86 -10.61 1.54 -13.71
CA ASP A 86 -10.97 2.00 -15.04
C ASP A 86 -12.38 1.54 -15.42
N SER A 87 -12.73 0.30 -15.11
CA SER A 87 -14.09 -0.20 -15.33
C SER A 87 -15.13 0.64 -14.56
N LEU A 88 -14.84 1.06 -13.33
CA LEU A 88 -15.73 1.96 -12.58
C LEU A 88 -15.82 3.34 -13.24
N LYS A 89 -14.69 3.93 -13.65
CA LYS A 89 -14.67 5.23 -14.35
C LYS A 89 -15.46 5.17 -15.68
N GLU A 90 -15.27 4.12 -16.48
CA GLU A 90 -15.98 3.90 -17.75
C GLU A 90 -17.50 3.78 -17.56
N ASN A 91 -17.94 3.20 -16.43
CA ASN A 91 -19.36 3.13 -16.06
C ASN A 91 -19.89 4.41 -15.40
N GLY A 92 -19.11 5.51 -15.42
CA GLY A 92 -19.54 6.83 -14.96
C GLY A 92 -19.45 7.06 -13.46
N TYR A 93 -18.88 6.12 -12.68
CA TYR A 93 -18.65 6.31 -11.24
C TYR A 93 -17.48 7.26 -11.01
N LYS A 94 -17.67 8.20 -10.08
CA LYS A 94 -16.66 9.19 -9.72
C LYS A 94 -16.61 9.37 -8.20
N PRO A 95 -15.44 9.34 -7.57
CA PRO A 95 -15.31 9.68 -6.16
C PRO A 95 -15.18 11.19 -5.99
N THR A 96 -15.48 11.66 -4.77
CA THR A 96 -15.19 13.03 -4.33
C THR A 96 -13.77 13.12 -3.77
N TYR A 97 -13.34 12.08 -3.08
CA TYR A 97 -12.01 11.95 -2.45
C TYR A 97 -11.46 10.57 -2.67
N ILE A 98 -10.15 10.48 -2.68
CA ILE A 98 -9.45 9.20 -2.79
C ILE A 98 -8.35 9.08 -1.74
N ALA A 99 -8.16 7.87 -1.28
CA ALA A 99 -7.09 7.47 -0.38
C ALA A 99 -6.60 6.07 -0.72
N GLY A 100 -5.41 5.73 -0.29
CA GLY A 100 -4.90 4.37 -0.43
C GLY A 100 -4.01 4.00 0.74
N HIS A 101 -4.09 2.75 1.15
CA HIS A 101 -3.31 2.22 2.26
C HIS A 101 -1.95 1.73 1.74
N SER A 102 -0.85 2.38 2.10
CA SER A 102 0.51 2.02 1.69
C SER A 102 0.65 1.89 0.16
N LEU A 103 0.66 0.69 -0.40
CA LEU A 103 0.64 0.46 -1.85
C LEU A 103 -0.55 1.15 -2.52
N GLY A 104 -1.71 1.07 -1.92
CA GLY A 104 -2.94 1.67 -2.46
C GLY A 104 -2.84 3.19 -2.68
N GLU A 105 -1.89 3.89 -2.05
CA GLU A 105 -1.63 5.31 -2.36
C GLU A 105 -1.11 5.49 -3.79
N ILE A 106 -0.38 4.52 -4.37
CA ILE A 106 0.01 4.55 -5.79
C ILE A 106 -1.24 4.42 -6.68
N THR A 107 -2.17 3.53 -6.32
CA THR A 107 -3.45 3.41 -7.01
C THR A 107 -4.29 4.69 -6.89
N ALA A 108 -4.24 5.35 -5.74
CA ALA A 108 -4.89 6.66 -5.56
C ALA A 108 -4.26 7.73 -6.45
N LEU A 109 -2.93 7.81 -6.55
CA LEU A 109 -2.22 8.73 -7.45
C LEU A 109 -2.57 8.47 -8.92
N TYR A 110 -2.65 7.19 -9.32
CA TYR A 110 -3.14 6.80 -10.65
C TYR A 110 -4.61 7.20 -10.85
N CYS A 111 -5.47 6.97 -9.88
CA CYS A 111 -6.89 7.35 -9.91
C CYS A 111 -7.09 8.86 -10.13
N ALA A 112 -6.24 9.67 -9.51
CA ALA A 112 -6.25 11.13 -9.61
C ALA A 112 -5.55 11.67 -10.86
N ASP A 113 -5.13 10.81 -11.77
CA ASP A 113 -4.39 11.16 -12.99
C ASP A 113 -3.04 11.87 -12.70
N VAL A 114 -2.49 11.71 -11.49
CA VAL A 114 -1.18 12.26 -11.07
C VAL A 114 -0.03 11.52 -11.76
N LEU A 115 -0.15 10.20 -11.88
CA LEU A 115 0.83 9.33 -12.55
C LEU A 115 0.14 8.48 -13.60
N SER A 116 0.84 8.21 -14.70
CA SER A 116 0.39 7.26 -15.72
C SER A 116 0.42 5.82 -15.21
N PHE A 117 -0.25 4.90 -15.91
CA PHE A 117 -0.17 3.47 -15.60
C PHE A 117 1.28 2.96 -15.68
N GLU A 118 1.99 3.35 -16.73
CA GLU A 118 3.38 2.98 -16.99
C GLU A 118 4.32 3.49 -15.89
N ASP A 119 4.16 4.75 -15.47
CA ASP A 119 4.92 5.31 -14.35
C ASP A 119 4.65 4.55 -13.05
N CYS A 120 3.39 4.20 -12.77
CA CYS A 120 3.04 3.41 -11.59
C CYS A 120 3.67 2.01 -11.62
N VAL A 121 3.69 1.32 -12.76
CA VAL A 121 4.34 0.00 -12.90
C VAL A 121 5.83 0.09 -12.59
N GLN A 122 6.53 1.07 -13.17
CA GLN A 122 7.95 1.27 -12.90
C GLN A 122 8.22 1.69 -11.45
N LEU A 123 7.40 2.59 -10.92
CA LEU A 123 7.47 3.04 -9.54
C LEU A 123 7.31 1.88 -8.54
N ILE A 124 6.36 0.97 -8.79
CA ILE A 124 6.14 -0.22 -7.97
C ILE A 124 7.33 -1.18 -8.08
N LYS A 125 7.92 -1.35 -9.27
CA LYS A 125 9.12 -2.18 -9.43
C LYS A 125 10.26 -1.67 -8.53
N VAL A 126 10.52 -0.37 -8.55
CA VAL A 126 11.55 0.25 -7.71
C VAL A 126 11.18 0.11 -6.23
N ARG A 127 9.94 0.51 -5.85
CA ARG A 127 9.47 0.49 -4.45
C ARG A 127 9.54 -0.91 -3.84
N SER A 128 8.94 -1.88 -4.52
CA SER A 128 8.87 -3.25 -4.01
C SER A 128 10.25 -3.92 -3.93
N GLY A 129 11.15 -3.61 -4.85
CA GLY A 129 12.54 -4.03 -4.82
C GLY A 129 13.27 -3.48 -3.59
N LEU A 130 13.26 -2.16 -3.41
CA LEU A 130 13.90 -1.48 -2.27
C LEU A 130 13.37 -1.98 -0.93
N MET A 131 12.06 -2.17 -0.81
CA MET A 131 11.45 -2.69 0.42
C MET A 131 11.84 -4.14 0.68
N ALA A 132 11.84 -5.00 -0.33
CA ALA A 132 12.19 -6.40 -0.17
C ALA A 132 13.68 -6.60 0.17
N ASP A 133 14.55 -5.79 -0.40
CA ASP A 133 15.99 -5.88 -0.22
C ASP A 133 16.47 -5.23 1.11
N ALA A 134 15.63 -4.43 1.75
CA ALA A 134 15.93 -3.80 3.04
C ALA A 134 16.00 -4.79 4.22
N ALA A 135 15.48 -5.99 4.09
CA ALA A 135 15.58 -7.21 4.92
C ALA A 135 16.04 -7.07 6.39
N LYS A 136 15.71 -5.97 7.07
CA LYS A 136 16.04 -5.75 8.49
C LYS A 136 14.76 -5.55 9.29
N GLY A 137 14.70 -6.20 10.46
CA GLY A 137 13.55 -6.13 11.35
C GLY A 137 12.37 -6.95 10.85
N SER A 138 11.22 -6.75 11.47
CA SER A 138 10.00 -7.53 11.21
C SER A 138 8.76 -6.71 11.54
N MET A 139 7.58 -7.29 11.31
CA MET A 139 6.29 -6.68 11.65
C MET A 139 5.38 -7.66 12.38
N ALA A 140 4.48 -7.13 13.20
CA ALA A 140 3.46 -7.93 13.86
C ALA A 140 2.13 -7.19 13.93
N ALA A 141 1.03 -7.91 13.64
CA ALA A 141 -0.32 -7.42 13.85
C ALA A 141 -0.76 -7.63 15.30
N LEU A 142 -1.29 -6.58 15.91
CA LEU A 142 -1.83 -6.58 17.26
C LEU A 142 -3.35 -6.39 17.18
N ILE A 143 -4.12 -7.28 17.81
CA ILE A 143 -5.58 -7.28 17.73
C ILE A 143 -6.20 -7.27 19.12
N SER A 144 -7.15 -6.34 19.32
CA SER A 144 -7.88 -6.13 20.58
C SER A 144 -6.92 -5.97 21.76
N PHE A 145 -6.32 -4.83 21.85
CA PHE A 145 -5.27 -4.45 22.80
C PHE A 145 -5.71 -3.24 23.65
N ASP A 146 -4.98 -2.97 24.72
CA ASP A 146 -5.09 -1.76 25.50
C ASP A 146 -4.26 -0.65 24.83
N ARG A 147 -4.92 0.43 24.37
CA ARG A 147 -4.26 1.50 23.61
C ARG A 147 -3.29 2.29 24.47
N ASP A 148 -3.67 2.64 25.70
CA ASP A 148 -2.83 3.44 26.57
C ASP A 148 -1.56 2.66 26.94
N GLN A 149 -1.71 1.34 27.19
CA GLN A 149 -0.57 0.47 27.40
C GLN A 149 0.34 0.36 26.16
N LEU A 150 -0.25 0.28 24.97
CA LEU A 150 0.51 0.22 23.71
C LEU A 150 1.34 1.47 23.53
N ASP A 151 0.74 2.63 23.67
CA ASP A 151 1.40 3.91 23.43
C ASP A 151 2.60 4.09 24.38
N LEU A 152 2.44 3.77 25.68
CA LEU A 152 3.54 3.75 26.67
C LEU A 152 4.67 2.77 26.29
N LEU A 153 4.31 1.57 25.83
CA LEU A 153 5.32 0.57 25.45
C LEU A 153 6.07 0.95 24.17
N VAL A 154 5.41 1.59 23.21
CA VAL A 154 6.06 2.07 21.99
C VAL A 154 7.01 3.23 22.29
N GLU A 155 6.68 4.10 23.25
CA GLU A 155 7.58 5.16 23.71
C GLU A 155 8.81 4.62 24.48
N GLU A 156 8.64 3.52 25.24
CA GLU A 156 9.70 2.93 26.06
C GLU A 156 10.65 2.02 25.28
N ILE A 157 10.13 1.31 24.26
CA ILE A 157 10.91 0.28 23.54
C ILE A 157 11.59 0.90 22.33
N ASP A 158 12.90 0.96 22.37
CA ASP A 158 13.72 1.39 21.22
C ASP A 158 13.45 0.49 20.00
N ASP A 159 13.59 1.03 18.81
CA ASP A 159 13.41 0.32 17.54
C ASP A 159 12.01 -0.25 17.31
N LEU A 160 10.97 0.29 17.96
CA LEU A 160 9.57 -0.10 17.79
C LEU A 160 8.72 1.10 17.40
N VAL A 161 7.87 0.92 16.39
CA VAL A 161 6.89 1.94 15.96
C VAL A 161 5.55 1.30 15.61
N ILE A 162 4.47 2.10 15.65
CA ILE A 162 3.20 1.75 15.02
C ILE A 162 3.34 2.05 13.54
N ALA A 163 3.42 0.99 12.73
CA ALA A 163 3.53 1.08 11.27
C ALA A 163 2.17 1.32 10.60
N ASN A 164 1.11 0.70 11.10
CA ASN A 164 -0.25 0.93 10.61
C ASN A 164 -1.20 1.06 11.80
N ASP A 165 -1.96 2.15 11.84
CA ASP A 165 -3.03 2.36 12.82
C ASP A 165 -4.39 2.13 12.14
N ASN A 166 -4.73 0.84 11.94
CA ASN A 166 -5.85 0.43 11.10
C ASN A 166 -7.21 0.70 11.73
N SER A 167 -7.31 0.59 13.04
CA SER A 167 -8.55 0.85 13.80
C SER A 167 -8.26 0.88 15.31
N SER A 168 -9.26 1.26 16.11
CA SER A 168 -9.19 1.20 17.58
C SER A 168 -8.87 -0.19 18.15
N SER A 169 -8.98 -1.24 17.34
CA SER A 169 -8.77 -2.63 17.76
C SER A 169 -7.71 -3.38 16.94
N GLN A 170 -7.07 -2.73 15.97
CA GLN A 170 -6.04 -3.37 15.14
C GLN A 170 -4.97 -2.36 14.73
N VAL A 171 -3.73 -2.67 15.10
CA VAL A 171 -2.52 -1.98 14.62
C VAL A 171 -1.51 -2.98 14.08
N VAL A 172 -0.56 -2.48 13.30
CA VAL A 172 0.63 -3.24 12.92
C VAL A 172 1.83 -2.53 13.50
N LEU A 173 2.63 -3.29 14.24
CA LEU A 173 3.91 -2.86 14.81
C LEU A 173 5.03 -3.22 13.85
N SER A 174 6.04 -2.36 13.78
CA SER A 174 7.24 -2.55 12.97
C SER A 174 8.48 -2.22 13.79
N GLY A 175 9.50 -3.06 13.69
CA GLY A 175 10.70 -2.85 14.48
C GLY A 175 11.72 -3.97 14.41
N SER A 176 12.72 -3.94 15.30
CA SER A 176 13.66 -5.04 15.45
C SER A 176 12.97 -6.29 16.00
N GLU A 177 13.49 -7.48 15.68
CA GLU A 177 12.98 -8.74 16.24
C GLU A 177 12.95 -8.71 17.78
N LYS A 178 14.02 -8.14 18.38
CA LYS A 178 14.12 -7.98 19.82
C LYS A 178 13.03 -7.07 20.39
N ALA A 179 12.71 -5.97 19.72
CA ALA A 179 11.67 -5.04 20.13
C ALA A 179 10.28 -5.71 20.06
N LEU A 180 9.98 -6.43 18.97
CA LEU A 180 8.74 -7.18 18.82
C LEU A 180 8.61 -8.31 19.85
N ASP A 181 9.69 -9.03 20.16
CA ASP A 181 9.67 -10.07 21.21
C ASP A 181 9.51 -9.45 22.60
N ASN A 182 10.06 -8.26 22.86
CA ASN A 182 9.88 -7.54 24.13
C ASN A 182 8.42 -7.15 24.32
N ILE A 183 7.82 -6.43 23.35
CA ILE A 183 6.42 -5.99 23.49
C ILE A 183 5.44 -7.17 23.54
N SER A 184 5.70 -8.25 22.80
CA SER A 184 4.82 -9.43 22.79
C SER A 184 4.61 -10.06 24.17
N LYS A 185 5.59 -9.93 25.07
CA LYS A 185 5.56 -10.45 26.46
C LYS A 185 4.89 -9.50 27.44
N ARG A 186 4.72 -8.23 27.07
CA ARG A 186 4.27 -7.17 27.99
C ARG A 186 2.88 -6.66 27.67
N ILE A 187 2.48 -6.64 26.39
CA ILE A 187 1.21 -6.09 25.95
C ILE A 187 0.05 -7.05 26.21
N LYS A 188 -1.04 -6.52 26.79
CA LYS A 188 -2.30 -7.25 26.88
C LYS A 188 -3.06 -7.13 25.59
N ALA A 189 -3.13 -8.21 24.82
CA ALA A 189 -3.84 -8.27 23.55
C ALA A 189 -4.49 -9.62 23.32
N LYS A 190 -5.58 -9.66 22.57
CA LYS A 190 -6.24 -10.92 22.20
C LYS A 190 -5.37 -11.74 21.24
N ARG A 191 -4.65 -11.08 20.33
CA ARG A 191 -3.72 -11.73 19.39
C ARG A 191 -2.52 -10.83 19.12
N PHE A 192 -1.35 -11.46 19.05
CA PHE A 192 -0.11 -10.92 18.53
C PHE A 192 0.37 -11.88 17.43
N LEU A 193 0.39 -11.41 16.19
CA LEU A 193 0.66 -12.24 15.01
C LEU A 193 1.86 -11.68 14.27
N LYS A 194 3.00 -12.36 14.29
CA LYS A 194 4.13 -12.02 13.43
C LYS A 194 3.70 -12.14 11.96
N LEU A 195 4.02 -11.12 11.16
CA LEU A 195 3.68 -11.08 9.75
C LEU A 195 4.82 -11.70 8.92
N ASN A 196 4.46 -12.41 7.88
CA ASN A 196 5.42 -12.95 6.93
C ASN A 196 5.81 -11.86 5.90
N VAL A 197 6.67 -10.95 6.32
CA VAL A 197 7.19 -9.84 5.51
C VAL A 197 8.71 -9.82 5.57
N SER A 198 9.35 -9.22 4.56
CA SER A 198 10.80 -9.21 4.42
C SER A 198 11.53 -8.16 5.26
N GLY A 199 10.81 -7.27 5.97
CA GLY A 199 11.44 -6.20 6.74
C GLY A 199 10.46 -5.38 7.57
N ALA A 200 11.00 -4.45 8.35
CA ALA A 200 10.26 -3.51 9.20
C ALA A 200 9.78 -2.31 8.37
N PHE A 201 8.71 -2.50 7.56
CA PHE A 201 8.15 -1.44 6.73
C PHE A 201 7.52 -0.32 7.58
N HIS A 202 7.41 0.88 7.01
CA HIS A 202 6.85 2.05 7.67
C HIS A 202 7.52 2.39 9.01
N SER A 203 8.84 2.25 9.05
CA SER A 203 9.66 2.49 10.23
C SER A 203 10.99 3.14 9.87
N PRO A 204 11.78 3.61 10.87
CA PRO A 204 13.12 4.12 10.63
C PRO A 204 14.09 3.15 9.94
N PHE A 205 13.80 1.83 9.94
CA PHE A 205 14.57 0.84 9.18
C PHE A 205 14.50 1.04 7.67
N MET A 206 13.49 1.79 7.19
CA MET A 206 13.32 2.13 5.78
C MET A 206 14.02 3.42 5.35
N LYS A 207 14.87 4.05 6.18
CA LYS A 207 15.54 5.33 5.85
C LYS A 207 16.35 5.25 4.57
N GLU A 208 17.23 4.25 4.44
CA GLU A 208 18.06 4.11 3.24
C GLU A 208 17.22 3.75 1.98
N PRO A 209 16.32 2.75 2.03
CA PRO A 209 15.37 2.51 0.95
C PRO A 209 14.55 3.75 0.57
N SER A 210 14.06 4.50 1.53
CA SER A 210 13.28 5.74 1.29
C SER A 210 14.11 6.81 0.60
N PHE A 211 15.39 6.95 0.93
CA PHE A 211 16.28 7.89 0.26
C PHE A 211 16.49 7.51 -1.22
N GLN A 212 16.71 6.23 -1.51
CA GLN A 212 16.83 5.75 -2.89
C GLN A 212 15.51 5.93 -3.65
N PHE A 213 14.39 5.62 -3.01
CA PHE A 213 13.05 5.82 -3.57
C PHE A 213 12.77 7.30 -3.86
N SER A 214 13.17 8.20 -2.96
CA SER A 214 13.04 9.65 -3.15
C SER A 214 13.78 10.14 -4.40
N LYS A 215 15.00 9.63 -4.66
CA LYS A 215 15.75 9.95 -5.88
C LYS A 215 15.01 9.51 -7.14
N TYR A 216 14.39 8.33 -7.11
CA TYR A 216 13.58 7.86 -8.24
C TYR A 216 12.33 8.74 -8.42
N LEU A 217 11.63 9.10 -7.34
CA LEU A 217 10.49 10.00 -7.41
C LEU A 217 10.85 11.38 -8.00
N ASP A 218 12.08 11.86 -7.83
CA ASP A 218 12.52 13.11 -8.44
C ASP A 218 12.60 13.05 -9.97
N THR A 219 12.73 11.86 -10.54
CA THR A 219 12.73 11.66 -12.01
C THR A 219 11.33 11.64 -12.62
N LEU A 220 10.28 11.44 -11.81
CA LEU A 220 8.90 11.38 -12.28
C LEU A 220 8.25 12.77 -12.26
N GLU A 221 7.42 13.05 -13.24
CA GLU A 221 6.55 14.22 -13.24
C GLU A 221 5.23 13.87 -12.57
N PHE A 222 4.81 14.67 -11.56
CA PHE A 222 3.49 14.56 -10.95
C PHE A 222 2.58 15.58 -11.59
N ASN A 223 1.55 15.08 -12.28
CA ASN A 223 0.54 15.92 -12.92
C ASN A 223 -0.44 16.52 -11.90
N GLN A 224 -1.17 17.55 -12.31
CA GLN A 224 -2.23 18.15 -11.51
C GLN A 224 -3.30 17.11 -11.18
N PRO A 225 -3.61 16.83 -9.91
CA PRO A 225 -4.65 15.88 -9.52
C PRO A 225 -6.03 16.30 -10.07
N SER A 226 -6.75 15.37 -10.67
CA SER A 226 -8.15 15.58 -11.11
C SER A 226 -9.14 15.59 -9.95
N MET A 227 -8.73 15.15 -8.76
CA MET A 227 -9.49 15.16 -7.51
C MET A 227 -8.56 15.11 -6.29
N PRO A 228 -9.03 15.54 -5.10
CA PRO A 228 -8.21 15.54 -3.89
C PRO A 228 -7.76 14.14 -3.47
N VAL A 229 -6.48 14.02 -3.14
CA VAL A 229 -5.85 12.81 -2.61
C VAL A 229 -5.57 12.99 -1.12
N ILE A 230 -5.87 11.96 -0.32
CA ILE A 230 -5.48 11.88 1.09
C ILE A 230 -4.26 10.97 1.16
N SER A 231 -3.12 11.52 1.59
CA SER A 231 -1.86 10.79 1.70
C SER A 231 -1.70 10.10 3.04
N ASN A 232 -0.90 9.03 3.11
CA ASN A 232 -0.62 8.32 4.35
C ASN A 232 0.21 9.16 5.34
N SER A 233 1.26 9.83 4.88
CA SER A 233 2.17 10.60 5.75
C SER A 233 1.58 11.93 6.28
N ASN A 234 0.52 12.44 5.63
CA ASN A 234 -0.26 13.60 6.06
C ASN A 234 -1.72 13.40 5.62
N PRO A 235 -2.62 12.90 6.49
CA PRO A 235 -3.97 12.50 6.14
C PRO A 235 -4.91 13.70 5.98
N SER A 236 -4.51 14.70 5.20
CA SER A 236 -5.31 15.84 4.80
C SER A 236 -5.47 15.88 3.28
N LEU A 237 -6.58 16.46 2.82
CA LEU A 237 -6.86 16.65 1.39
C LEU A 237 -5.74 17.44 0.72
N CYS A 238 -5.24 16.96 -0.40
CA CYS A 238 -4.21 17.62 -1.19
C CYS A 238 -4.53 17.60 -2.68
N ASN A 239 -4.40 18.76 -3.31
CA ASN A 239 -4.54 18.96 -4.76
C ASN A 239 -3.26 19.52 -5.39
N ASP A 240 -2.18 19.69 -4.63
CA ASP A 240 -0.91 20.19 -5.15
C ASP A 240 0.01 19.01 -5.50
N PRO A 241 0.42 18.87 -6.77
CA PRO A 241 1.27 17.77 -7.19
C PRO A 241 2.65 17.77 -6.53
N LYS A 242 3.20 18.96 -6.23
CA LYS A 242 4.50 19.08 -5.55
C LYS A 242 4.40 18.61 -4.10
N GLU A 243 3.33 19.03 -3.42
CA GLU A 243 3.08 18.59 -2.05
C GLU A 243 2.79 17.09 -1.99
N LEU A 244 1.99 16.54 -2.90
CA LEU A 244 1.76 15.09 -3.00
C LEU A 244 3.07 14.32 -3.18
N LYS A 245 3.99 14.79 -4.03
CA LYS A 245 5.30 14.17 -4.20
C LYS A 245 6.10 14.18 -2.90
N VAL A 246 6.12 15.30 -2.16
CA VAL A 246 6.81 15.40 -0.86
C VAL A 246 6.21 14.44 0.17
N ARG A 247 4.87 14.41 0.28
CA ARG A 247 4.16 13.49 1.17
C ARG A 247 4.49 12.05 0.85
N PHE A 248 4.47 11.68 -0.43
CA PHE A 248 4.72 10.32 -0.88
C PHE A 248 6.19 9.87 -0.66
N LYS A 249 7.17 10.78 -0.78
CA LYS A 249 8.56 10.51 -0.41
C LYS A 249 8.73 10.06 1.05
N ASN A 250 7.90 10.61 1.93
CA ASN A 250 7.95 10.32 3.36
C ASN A 250 7.19 9.04 3.77
N GLN A 251 6.36 8.47 2.88
CA GLN A 251 5.46 7.35 3.19
C GLN A 251 6.20 6.10 3.70
N MET A 252 7.35 5.77 3.10
CA MET A 252 8.04 4.51 3.38
C MET A 252 8.60 4.41 4.80
N CYS A 253 8.91 5.57 5.43
CA CYS A 253 9.48 5.65 6.78
C CYS A 253 8.47 6.01 7.87
N ASN A 254 7.26 6.44 7.49
CA ASN A 254 6.25 6.88 8.44
C ASN A 254 5.08 5.90 8.49
N GLY A 255 4.37 5.90 9.62
CA GLY A 255 3.17 5.11 9.79
C GLY A 255 2.04 5.51 8.82
N VAL A 256 1.14 4.55 8.60
CA VAL A 256 -0.05 4.64 7.76
C VAL A 256 -1.30 4.57 8.61
#